data_ff0109a0a8f3846e8ab00831265a4913
#
_entry.id   ff0109a0a8f3846e8ab00831265a4913
#
_cell.length_a   1.000
_cell.length_b   1.000
_cell.length_c   1.000
_cell.angle_alpha   90.00
_cell.angle_beta   90.00
_cell.angle_gamma   90.00
#
_symmetry.space_group_name_H-M   'P 1'
#
loop_
_entity.id
_entity.type
_entity.pdbx_description
1 polymer ?
#
loop_
_entity_poly.entity_id
_entity_poly.type
_entity_poly.pdbx_seq_one_letter_code
_entity_poly.pdbx_strand_id
1 'polypeptide(L)'
;ANKEVIITSKGDTLCYDSVSGRYFKSDIDTIKKIVNELNRRMLSESYISLNDFYYELGLSFTKMGDQLGWNIDRGLIDISYVPLLADDGNPCLAIEYAVSPEYDYC
;
A
#
# COMPACT_ATOMS: atom_id res chain seq x y z
N ALA A 1 -23.61 -7.36 1.94
CA ALA A 1 -22.77 -6.72 2.95
C ALA A 1 -22.25 -5.40 2.43
N ASN A 2 -22.17 -4.41 3.30
CA ASN A 2 -21.68 -3.10 2.92
C ASN A 2 -20.16 -3.10 2.91
N LYS A 3 -19.62 -2.62 1.81
CA LYS A 3 -18.20 -2.41 1.68
C LYS A 3 -17.87 -0.98 2.13
N GLU A 4 -16.96 -0.85 3.06
CA GLU A 4 -16.47 0.45 3.46
C GLU A 4 -15.36 0.91 2.51
N VAL A 5 -15.44 2.13 2.04
CA VAL A 5 -14.42 2.74 1.20
C VAL A 5 -13.84 3.93 1.95
N ILE A 6 -12.53 3.88 2.19
CA ILE A 6 -11.85 4.93 2.93
C ILE A 6 -11.52 6.08 1.98
N ILE A 7 -11.94 7.28 2.35
CA ILE A 7 -11.64 8.49 1.58
C ILE A 7 -10.34 9.07 2.11
N THR A 8 -9.31 9.04 1.28
CA THR A 8 -7.97 9.50 1.67
C THR A 8 -7.70 10.96 1.30
N SER A 9 -8.58 11.55 0.49
CA SER A 9 -8.41 12.89 -0.09
C SER A 9 -7.20 12.99 -1.03
N LYS A 10 -6.75 11.86 -1.55
CA LYS A 10 -5.56 11.78 -2.41
C LYS A 10 -5.87 11.13 -3.76
N GLY A 11 -7.11 11.27 -4.23
CA GLY A 11 -7.54 10.75 -5.51
C GLY A 11 -8.92 10.13 -5.45
N ASP A 12 -9.44 9.77 -6.62
CA ASP A 12 -10.82 9.28 -6.77
C ASP A 12 -10.90 7.85 -7.32
N THR A 13 -9.79 7.23 -7.63
CA THR A 13 -9.81 5.85 -8.15
C THR A 13 -10.03 4.87 -7.01
N LEU A 14 -10.98 3.96 -7.18
CA LEU A 14 -11.21 2.90 -6.20
C LEU A 14 -10.03 1.94 -6.22
N CYS A 15 -9.42 1.75 -5.07
CA CYS A 15 -8.26 0.88 -4.90
C CYS A 15 -8.53 -0.17 -3.82
N TYR A 16 -7.79 -1.25 -3.87
CA TYR A 16 -7.91 -2.34 -2.91
C TYR A 16 -6.53 -2.76 -2.44
N ASP A 17 -6.33 -2.81 -1.13
CA ASP A 17 -5.09 -3.31 -0.55
C ASP A 17 -5.27 -4.78 -0.16
N SER A 18 -4.54 -5.66 -0.83
CA SER A 18 -4.69 -7.11 -0.65
C SER A 18 -4.21 -7.61 0.72
N VAL A 19 -3.30 -6.89 1.37
CA VAL A 19 -2.78 -7.34 2.67
C VAL A 19 -3.78 -7.05 3.79
N SER A 20 -4.35 -5.85 3.81
CA SER A 20 -5.30 -5.48 4.87
C SER A 20 -6.76 -5.73 4.48
N GLY A 21 -7.03 -5.99 3.20
CA GLY A 21 -8.39 -6.19 2.73
C GLY A 21 -9.24 -4.93 2.68
N ARG A 22 -8.62 -3.76 2.62
CA ARG A 22 -9.35 -2.50 2.67
C ARG A 22 -9.50 -1.88 1.29
N TYR A 23 -10.65 -1.25 1.07
CA TYR A 23 -10.91 -0.43 -0.11
C TYR A 23 -10.68 1.03 0.25
N PHE A 24 -10.07 1.78 -0.67
CA PHE A 24 -9.81 3.19 -0.44
C PHE A 24 -9.77 3.94 -1.78
N LYS A 25 -9.88 5.27 -1.71
CA LYS A 25 -9.78 6.12 -2.88
C LYS A 25 -8.37 6.70 -2.96
N SER A 26 -7.72 6.56 -4.11
CA SER A 26 -6.43 7.16 -4.38
C SER A 26 -6.27 7.25 -5.90
N ASP A 27 -5.06 7.37 -6.40
CA ASP A 27 -4.76 7.21 -7.82
C ASP A 27 -3.33 6.68 -7.99
N ILE A 28 -3.05 6.18 -9.18
CA ILE A 28 -1.77 5.53 -9.46
C ILE A 28 -0.60 6.50 -9.30
N ASP A 29 -0.76 7.74 -9.77
CA ASP A 29 0.34 8.71 -9.68
C ASP A 29 0.68 9.03 -8.23
N THR A 30 -0.32 9.19 -7.39
CA THR A 30 -0.11 9.42 -5.95
C THR A 30 0.62 8.24 -5.31
N ILE A 31 0.16 7.02 -5.60
CA ILE A 31 0.77 5.81 -5.04
C ILE A 31 2.22 5.67 -5.51
N LYS A 32 2.49 5.95 -6.78
CA LYS A 32 3.87 5.91 -7.31
C LYS A 32 4.78 6.91 -6.62
N LYS A 33 4.30 8.13 -6.38
CA LYS A 33 5.08 9.14 -5.65
C LYS A 33 5.39 8.69 -4.23
N ILE A 34 4.41 8.08 -3.57
CA ILE A 34 4.60 7.57 -2.21
C ILE A 34 5.65 6.46 -2.20
N VAL A 35 5.57 5.52 -3.13
CA VAL A 35 6.54 4.42 -3.23
C VAL A 35 7.94 4.97 -3.49
N ASN A 36 8.07 5.92 -4.39
CA ASN A 36 9.38 6.53 -4.68
C ASN A 36 9.96 7.22 -3.45
N GLU A 37 9.14 7.93 -2.70
CA GLU A 37 9.60 8.62 -1.48
C GLU A 37 10.02 7.64 -0.40
N LEU A 38 9.25 6.56 -0.21
CA LEU A 38 9.60 5.53 0.76
C LEU A 38 10.87 4.80 0.37
N ASN A 39 11.06 4.53 -0.92
CA ASN A 39 12.29 3.92 -1.41
C ASN A 39 13.49 4.83 -1.17
N ARG A 40 13.32 6.14 -1.38
CA ARG A 40 14.37 7.11 -1.09
C ARG A 40 14.73 7.10 0.39
N ARG A 41 13.72 7.05 1.26
CA ARG A 41 13.96 6.93 2.72
C ARG A 41 14.67 5.64 3.06
N MET A 42 14.30 4.53 2.40
CA MET A 42 14.91 3.24 2.68
C MET A 42 16.39 3.20 2.32
N LEU A 43 16.81 3.97 1.32
CA LEU A 43 18.23 4.07 0.99
C LEU A 43 19.07 4.66 2.13
N SER A 44 18.50 5.51 2.96
CA SER A 44 19.21 6.09 4.10
C SER A 44 18.88 5.42 5.43
N GLU A 45 17.65 4.90 5.59
CA GLU A 45 17.19 4.34 6.87
C GLU A 45 17.27 2.81 6.92
N SER A 46 17.48 2.17 5.79
CA SER A 46 17.63 0.73 5.59
C SER A 46 16.34 -0.06 5.57
N TYR A 47 15.29 0.37 6.25
CA TYR A 47 14.03 -0.37 6.28
C TYR A 47 12.84 0.57 6.44
N ILE A 48 11.68 0.08 6.03
CA ILE A 48 10.39 0.79 6.09
C ILE A 48 9.33 -0.22 6.50
N SER A 49 8.43 0.17 7.41
CA SER A 49 7.31 -0.68 7.79
C SER A 49 6.15 -0.56 6.81
N LEU A 50 5.29 -1.56 6.80
CA LEU A 50 4.05 -1.50 6.02
C LEU A 50 3.16 -0.36 6.51
N ASN A 51 3.14 -0.08 7.82
CA ASN A 51 2.40 1.06 8.36
C ASN A 51 2.93 2.41 7.89
N ASP A 52 4.22 2.53 7.60
CA ASP A 52 4.75 3.74 6.96
C ASP A 52 4.10 3.97 5.60
N PHE A 53 3.92 2.90 4.83
CA PHE A 53 3.24 2.97 3.55
C PHE A 53 1.76 3.33 3.74
N TYR A 54 1.09 2.67 4.67
CA TYR A 54 -0.32 2.96 4.96
C TYR A 54 -0.52 4.42 5.39
N TYR A 55 0.36 4.92 6.24
CA TYR A 55 0.29 6.31 6.68
C TYR A 55 0.32 7.28 5.49
N GLU A 56 1.26 7.07 4.58
CA GLU A 56 1.38 7.95 3.40
C GLU A 56 0.17 7.84 2.49
N LEU A 57 -0.44 6.66 2.39
CA LEU A 57 -1.68 6.48 1.63
C LEU A 57 -2.89 7.16 2.28
N GLY A 58 -2.81 7.51 3.55
CA GLY A 58 -3.95 8.04 4.30
C GLY A 58 -4.79 6.95 4.95
N LEU A 59 -4.24 5.76 5.10
CA LEU A 59 -4.91 4.65 5.79
C LEU A 59 -4.45 4.57 7.23
N SER A 60 -5.33 4.11 8.10
CA SER A 60 -4.97 3.92 9.50
C SER A 60 -4.00 2.74 9.66
N PHE A 61 -3.22 2.78 10.72
CA PHE A 61 -2.28 1.72 11.05
C PHE A 61 -3.02 0.42 11.34
N THR A 62 -2.38 -0.69 11.01
CA THR A 62 -2.84 -2.01 11.42
C THR A 62 -1.80 -2.62 12.35
N LYS A 63 -2.25 -3.57 13.17
CA LYS A 63 -1.34 -4.27 14.06
C LYS A 63 -0.26 -5.02 13.27
N MET A 64 -0.68 -5.68 12.20
CA MET A 64 0.25 -6.41 11.34
C MET A 64 1.19 -5.48 10.58
N GLY A 65 0.77 -4.25 10.32
CA GLY A 65 1.57 -3.28 9.59
C GLY A 65 2.85 -2.86 10.29
N ASP A 66 2.93 -3.01 11.61
CA ASP A 66 4.18 -2.77 12.35
C ASP A 66 5.11 -3.96 12.29
N GLN A 67 4.56 -5.15 12.09
CA GLN A 67 5.34 -6.40 12.06
C GLN A 67 5.88 -6.71 10.68
N LEU A 68 5.31 -6.13 9.64
CA LEU A 68 5.69 -6.35 8.25
C LEU A 68 6.35 -5.11 7.68
N GLY A 69 7.30 -5.31 6.78
CA GLY A 69 7.95 -4.20 6.12
C GLY A 69 8.96 -4.66 5.08
N TRP A 70 9.78 -3.73 4.65
CA TRP A 70 10.79 -3.96 3.62
C TRP A 70 12.15 -3.54 4.13
N ASN A 71 13.18 -4.25 3.68
CA ASN A 71 14.57 -3.94 4.01
C ASN A 71 15.32 -3.77 2.68
N ILE A 72 16.20 -2.76 2.62
CA ILE A 72 16.92 -2.45 1.38
C ILE A 72 17.73 -3.65 0.86
N ASP A 73 18.19 -4.52 1.74
CA ASP A 73 18.96 -5.70 1.35
C ASP A 73 18.13 -6.71 0.55
N ARG A 74 16.81 -6.62 0.63
CA ARG A 74 15.89 -7.51 -0.07
C ARG A 74 15.24 -6.85 -1.29
N GLY A 75 15.62 -5.62 -1.58
CA GLY A 75 15.13 -4.87 -2.73
C GLY A 75 14.23 -3.72 -2.35
N LEU A 76 13.99 -2.87 -3.33
CA LEU A 76 13.10 -1.71 -3.16
C LEU A 76 11.65 -2.14 -3.17
N ILE A 77 10.79 -1.29 -2.59
CA ILE A 77 9.34 -1.49 -2.67
C ILE A 77 8.92 -1.41 -4.13
N ASP A 78 8.19 -2.42 -4.59
CA ASP A 78 7.70 -2.48 -5.96
C ASP A 78 6.23 -2.88 -5.94
N ILE A 79 5.38 -1.99 -6.44
CA ILE A 79 3.93 -2.15 -6.43
C ILE A 79 3.46 -2.29 -7.87
N SER A 80 2.63 -3.29 -8.12
CA SER A 80 1.90 -3.43 -9.36
C SER A 80 0.41 -3.23 -9.13
N TYR A 81 -0.32 -2.94 -10.19
CA TYR A 81 -1.74 -2.59 -10.13
C TYR A 81 -2.52 -3.57 -11.00
N VAL A 82 -3.48 -4.26 -10.41
CA VAL A 82 -4.27 -5.27 -11.11
C VAL A 82 -5.73 -4.82 -11.13
N PRO A 83 -6.30 -4.56 -12.32
CA PRO A 83 -7.72 -4.24 -12.41
C PRO A 83 -8.54 -5.48 -12.06
N LEU A 84 -9.56 -5.27 -11.23
CA LEU A 84 -10.49 -6.32 -10.89
C LEU A 84 -11.85 -5.71 -10.50
N LEU A 85 -12.84 -6.57 -10.26
CA LEU A 85 -14.13 -6.12 -9.78
C LEU A 85 -14.17 -6.23 -8.26
N ALA A 86 -14.63 -5.16 -7.62
CA ALA A 86 -14.90 -5.17 -6.19
C ALA A 86 -16.12 -6.06 -5.90
N ASP A 87 -16.37 -6.31 -4.61
CA ASP A 87 -17.48 -7.17 -4.20
C ASP A 87 -18.84 -6.72 -4.72
N ASP A 88 -19.01 -5.41 -4.92
CA ASP A 88 -20.25 -4.83 -5.43
C ASP A 88 -20.30 -4.74 -6.97
N GLY A 89 -19.30 -5.31 -7.65
CA GLY A 89 -19.22 -5.31 -9.09
C GLY A 89 -18.58 -4.07 -9.72
N ASN A 90 -18.17 -3.09 -8.94
CA ASN A 90 -17.50 -1.90 -9.47
C ASN A 90 -16.04 -2.18 -9.79
N PRO A 91 -15.51 -1.60 -10.88
CA PRO A 91 -14.07 -1.75 -11.17
C PRO A 91 -13.20 -1.13 -10.09
N CYS A 92 -12.10 -1.78 -9.76
CA CYS A 92 -11.11 -1.23 -8.86
C CYS A 92 -9.71 -1.68 -9.25
N LEU A 93 -8.70 -1.00 -8.69
CA LEU A 93 -7.30 -1.37 -8.87
C LEU A 93 -6.80 -2.00 -7.58
N ALA A 94 -6.46 -3.27 -7.65
CA ALA A 94 -5.82 -3.93 -6.52
C ALA A 94 -4.33 -3.59 -6.50
N ILE A 95 -3.83 -3.28 -5.33
CA ILE A 95 -2.40 -3.11 -5.11
C ILE A 95 -1.81 -4.48 -4.84
N GLU A 96 -0.82 -4.87 -5.64
CA GLU A 96 -0.09 -6.10 -5.43
C GLU A 96 1.38 -5.77 -5.15
N TYR A 97 1.94 -6.47 -4.20
CA TYR A 97 3.31 -6.25 -3.76
C TYR A 97 4.23 -7.24 -4.48
N ALA A 98 4.93 -6.75 -5.50
CA ALA A 98 5.89 -7.58 -6.23
C ALA A 98 7.04 -8.03 -5.32
N VAL A 99 7.40 -7.14 -4.36
CA VAL A 99 8.28 -7.50 -3.26
C VAL A 99 7.41 -7.47 -2.01
N SER A 100 7.03 -8.65 -1.52
CA SER A 100 6.12 -8.75 -0.38
C SER A 100 6.75 -8.17 0.89
N PRO A 101 5.99 -7.42 1.68
CA PRO A 101 6.49 -7.04 3.00
C PRO A 101 6.67 -8.29 3.86
N GLU A 102 7.73 -8.31 4.66
CA GLU A 102 8.11 -9.49 5.41
C GLU A 102 8.29 -9.17 6.89
N TYR A 103 8.16 -10.21 7.71
CA TYR A 103 8.59 -10.15 9.11
C TYR A 103 10.11 -10.04 9.12
N ASP A 104 10.68 -9.58 10.21
CA ASP A 104 12.13 -9.43 10.37
C ASP A 104 12.76 -8.46 9.36
N TYR A 105 12.02 -7.42 9.00
CA TYR A 105 12.52 -6.43 8.06
C TYR A 105 13.51 -5.43 8.69
N CYS A 106 13.55 -5.35 10.01
CA CYS A 106 14.43 -4.41 10.73
C CYS A 106 15.46 -5.09 11.62
#